data_d55e192c81d7cce4ab41cca8cd16c670
#
_entry.id   d55e192c81d7cce4ab41cca8cd16c670
#
_cell.length_a   1.000
_cell.length_b   1.000
_cell.length_c   1.000
_cell.angle_alpha   90.00
_cell.angle_beta   90.00
_cell.angle_gamma   90.00
#
_symmetry.space_group_name_H-M   'P 1'
#
loop_
_entity.id
_entity.type
_entity.pdbx_description
1 polymer ?
#
loop_
_entity_poly.entity_id
_entity_poly.type
_entity_poly.pdbx_seq_one_letter_code
_entity_poly.pdbx_strand_id
1 'polypeptide(L)'
;MQNPNQMISKTMIFDEVALGLQGSGLSEADIRAKVEDTLKICGLYPFRNWPISALSFGQKKRVTVASVLVQDPELIILDEPTAGQDFRHYTDIMEFLRGLNAKGVTVVMITHDMHLMLEYTPRALAFCDGRLIADRSAAAILCDPKLIEQAALKETSLYTLANRCGIAPAEDFVERFIAADREVRAHGC
;
A
#
# COMPACT_ATOMS: atom_id res chain seq x y z
N MET A 1 3.74 4.92 8.14
CA MET A 1 2.54 5.70 8.61
C MET A 1 1.64 4.81 9.47
N GLN A 2 2.02 4.53 10.72
CA GLN A 2 1.25 3.58 11.55
C GLN A 2 -0.08 4.16 12.06
N ASN A 3 -0.14 5.44 12.38
CA ASN A 3 -1.36 6.06 12.93
C ASN A 3 -1.70 7.36 12.18
N PRO A 4 -2.77 7.39 11.35
CA PRO A 4 -3.15 8.58 10.60
C PRO A 4 -3.50 9.77 11.51
N ASN A 5 -4.01 9.53 12.72
CA ASN A 5 -4.36 10.62 13.64
C ASN A 5 -3.14 11.43 14.14
N GLN A 6 -1.93 10.87 14.07
CA GLN A 6 -0.69 11.59 14.45
C GLN A 6 -0.14 12.46 13.31
N MET A 7 -0.57 12.23 12.09
CA MET A 7 -0.13 12.98 10.91
C MET A 7 -1.08 14.09 10.52
N ILE A 8 -2.35 13.98 10.93
CA ILE A 8 -3.40 14.94 10.59
C ILE A 8 -3.28 16.15 11.52
N SER A 9 -3.13 17.33 10.93
CA SER A 9 -2.91 18.61 11.61
C SER A 9 -4.13 19.53 11.54
N LYS A 10 -4.99 19.36 10.52
CA LYS A 10 -6.17 20.18 10.30
C LYS A 10 -7.45 19.44 10.65
N THR A 11 -8.52 20.21 10.85
CA THR A 11 -9.85 19.64 11.16
C THR A 11 -10.64 19.28 9.91
N MET A 12 -10.41 19.96 8.79
CA MET A 12 -11.12 19.76 7.53
C MET A 12 -10.25 19.04 6.51
N ILE A 13 -10.89 18.18 5.69
CA ILE A 13 -10.20 17.37 4.68
C ILE A 13 -9.49 18.26 3.65
N PHE A 14 -10.18 19.25 3.12
CA PHE A 14 -9.60 20.16 2.13
C PHE A 14 -8.34 20.85 2.67
N ASP A 15 -8.42 21.41 3.89
CA ASP A 15 -7.32 22.16 4.50
C ASP A 15 -6.10 21.26 4.78
N GLU A 16 -6.33 20.00 5.16
CA GLU A 16 -5.26 19.04 5.41
C GLU A 16 -4.50 18.72 4.12
N VAL A 17 -5.22 18.48 3.03
CA VAL A 17 -4.58 18.19 1.73
C VAL A 17 -3.89 19.44 1.17
N ALA A 18 -4.49 20.62 1.33
CA ALA A 18 -3.89 21.88 0.90
C ALA A 18 -2.57 22.22 1.62
N LEU A 19 -2.33 21.68 2.82
CA LEU A 19 -1.05 21.85 3.53
C LEU A 19 0.16 21.44 2.69
N GLY A 20 0.02 20.38 1.89
CA GLY A 20 1.09 19.91 0.99
C GLY A 20 1.52 20.94 -0.06
N LEU A 21 0.70 21.96 -0.32
CA LEU A 21 0.98 23.03 -1.30
C LEU A 21 1.35 24.36 -0.65
N GLN A 22 1.49 24.43 0.68
CA GLN A 22 1.92 25.65 1.35
C GLN A 22 3.33 26.04 0.91
N GLY A 23 3.49 27.31 0.51
CA GLY A 23 4.77 27.82 0.01
C GLY A 23 5.09 27.47 -1.44
N SER A 24 4.20 26.80 -2.18
CA SER A 24 4.39 26.44 -3.60
C SER A 24 4.37 27.65 -4.55
N GLY A 25 3.88 28.82 -4.12
CA GLY A 25 3.70 30.01 -4.98
C GLY A 25 2.50 29.91 -5.94
N LEU A 26 1.69 28.86 -5.85
CA LEU A 26 0.47 28.69 -6.66
C LEU A 26 -0.62 29.67 -6.23
N SER A 27 -1.49 30.04 -7.17
CA SER A 27 -2.70 30.82 -6.86
C SER A 27 -3.70 29.98 -6.05
N GLU A 28 -4.61 30.65 -5.31
CA GLU A 28 -5.68 29.95 -4.57
C GLU A 28 -6.57 29.08 -5.50
N ALA A 29 -6.78 29.54 -6.73
CA ALA A 29 -7.56 28.80 -7.73
C ALA A 29 -6.84 27.52 -8.16
N ASP A 30 -5.53 27.59 -8.39
CA ASP A 30 -4.71 26.44 -8.76
C ASP A 30 -4.59 25.45 -7.61
N ILE A 31 -4.39 25.93 -6.36
CA ILE A 31 -4.39 25.10 -5.16
C ILE A 31 -5.72 24.35 -5.04
N ARG A 32 -6.85 25.06 -5.19
CA ARG A 32 -8.18 24.44 -5.15
C ARG A 32 -8.34 23.35 -6.20
N ALA A 33 -8.00 23.63 -7.43
CA ALA A 33 -8.10 22.68 -8.54
C ALA A 33 -7.27 21.43 -8.25
N LYS A 34 -6.01 21.61 -7.83
CA LYS A 34 -5.07 20.52 -7.53
C LYS A 34 -5.52 19.65 -6.35
N VAL A 35 -6.02 20.27 -5.29
CA VAL A 35 -6.58 19.57 -4.12
C VAL A 35 -7.81 18.75 -4.52
N GLU A 36 -8.74 19.36 -5.29
CA GLU A 36 -9.96 18.67 -5.72
C GLU A 36 -9.64 17.47 -6.63
N ASP A 37 -8.68 17.61 -7.55
CA ASP A 37 -8.26 16.49 -8.41
C ASP A 37 -7.57 15.37 -7.63
N THR A 38 -6.72 15.72 -6.66
CA THR A 38 -6.13 14.74 -5.75
C THR A 38 -7.19 14.01 -4.92
N LEU A 39 -8.19 14.73 -4.40
CA LEU A 39 -9.29 14.13 -3.66
C LEU A 39 -10.17 13.21 -4.53
N LYS A 40 -10.34 13.50 -5.83
CA LYS A 40 -11.00 12.60 -6.78
C LYS A 40 -10.21 11.29 -6.95
N ILE A 41 -8.89 11.40 -7.13
CA ILE A 41 -7.99 10.24 -7.24
C ILE A 41 -8.08 9.36 -5.98
N CYS A 42 -8.15 9.98 -4.79
CA CYS A 42 -8.22 9.28 -3.51
C CYS A 42 -9.63 8.80 -3.14
N GLY A 43 -10.66 9.08 -3.96
CA GLY A 43 -12.06 8.73 -3.67
C GLY A 43 -12.65 9.52 -2.49
N LEU A 44 -12.10 10.70 -2.19
CA LEU A 44 -12.49 11.54 -1.07
C LEU A 44 -13.25 12.81 -1.49
N TYR A 45 -13.39 13.07 -2.79
CA TYR A 45 -14.02 14.29 -3.31
C TYR A 45 -15.44 14.55 -2.76
N PRO A 46 -16.32 13.54 -2.58
CA PRO A 46 -17.65 13.76 -1.98
C PRO A 46 -17.59 14.32 -0.55
N PHE A 47 -16.48 14.03 0.16
CA PHE A 47 -16.26 14.40 1.57
C PHE A 47 -15.39 15.64 1.74
N ARG A 48 -14.99 16.34 0.67
CA ARG A 48 -14.00 17.43 0.68
C ARG A 48 -14.25 18.54 1.71
N ASN A 49 -15.53 18.80 2.00
CA ASN A 49 -15.96 19.83 2.96
C ASN A 49 -16.31 19.22 4.34
N TRP A 50 -15.97 17.97 4.60
CA TRP A 50 -16.27 17.31 5.85
C TRP A 50 -15.13 17.45 6.84
N PRO A 51 -15.45 17.41 8.15
CA PRO A 51 -14.44 17.29 9.18
C PRO A 51 -13.82 15.89 9.13
N ILE A 52 -12.50 15.82 9.34
CA ILE A 52 -11.76 14.56 9.31
C ILE A 52 -12.22 13.60 10.43
N SER A 53 -12.76 14.16 11.53
CA SER A 53 -13.31 13.36 12.62
C SER A 53 -14.48 12.46 12.20
N ALA A 54 -15.22 12.84 11.16
CA ALA A 54 -16.36 12.08 10.62
C ALA A 54 -15.94 10.90 9.72
N LEU A 55 -14.66 10.79 9.38
CA LEU A 55 -14.15 9.76 8.49
C LEU A 55 -13.86 8.44 9.20
N SER A 56 -14.04 7.32 8.48
CA SER A 56 -13.51 6.01 8.89
C SER A 56 -11.99 6.02 8.95
N PHE A 57 -11.41 5.02 9.62
CA PHE A 57 -9.95 4.92 9.72
C PHE A 57 -9.28 4.77 8.34
N GLY A 58 -9.84 3.95 7.44
CA GLY A 58 -9.34 3.80 6.07
C GLY A 58 -9.43 5.10 5.26
N GLN A 59 -10.53 5.86 5.42
CA GLN A 59 -10.64 7.18 4.79
C GLN A 59 -9.61 8.18 5.34
N LYS A 60 -9.34 8.16 6.65
CA LYS A 60 -8.27 8.98 7.26
C LYS A 60 -6.90 8.63 6.69
N LYS A 61 -6.59 7.34 6.48
CA LYS A 61 -5.36 6.93 5.79
C LYS A 61 -5.29 7.48 4.36
N ARG A 62 -6.40 7.47 3.62
CA ARG A 62 -6.44 8.09 2.28
C ARG A 62 -6.23 9.60 2.32
N VAL A 63 -6.70 10.30 3.37
CA VAL A 63 -6.40 11.72 3.56
C VAL A 63 -4.90 11.94 3.75
N THR A 64 -4.22 11.14 4.58
CA THR A 64 -2.76 11.26 4.77
C THR A 64 -1.97 10.94 3.49
N VAL A 65 -2.45 10.04 2.65
CA VAL A 65 -1.85 9.81 1.32
C VAL A 65 -2.13 10.99 0.40
N ALA A 66 -3.36 11.55 0.42
CA ALA A 66 -3.73 12.69 -0.41
C ALA A 66 -2.89 13.94 -0.10
N SER A 67 -2.57 14.20 1.19
CA SER A 67 -1.74 15.36 1.58
C SER A 67 -0.28 15.27 1.08
N VAL A 68 0.20 14.07 0.76
CA VAL A 68 1.49 13.87 0.08
C VAL A 68 1.31 13.87 -1.44
N LEU A 69 0.28 13.17 -1.94
CA LEU A 69 0.04 12.99 -3.37
C LEU A 69 -0.24 14.32 -4.10
N VAL A 70 -0.81 15.31 -3.41
CA VAL A 70 -1.10 16.65 -3.96
C VAL A 70 0.15 17.38 -4.47
N GLN A 71 1.33 16.95 -4.03
CA GLN A 71 2.62 17.49 -4.47
C GLN A 71 3.15 16.83 -5.76
N ASP A 72 2.38 15.93 -6.38
CA ASP A 72 2.75 15.12 -7.56
C ASP A 72 4.08 14.35 -7.39
N PRO A 73 4.25 13.57 -6.31
CA PRO A 73 5.47 12.81 -6.11
C PRO A 73 5.59 11.68 -7.14
N GLU A 74 6.79 11.47 -7.64
CA GLU A 74 7.12 10.29 -8.48
C GLU A 74 7.22 9.01 -7.66
N LEU A 75 7.52 9.16 -6.35
CA LEU A 75 7.72 8.06 -5.40
C LEU A 75 7.00 8.34 -4.09
N ILE A 76 6.26 7.34 -3.59
CA ILE A 76 5.68 7.36 -2.24
C ILE A 76 6.23 6.18 -1.44
N ILE A 77 6.70 6.46 -0.22
CA ILE A 77 7.15 5.44 0.73
C ILE A 77 6.10 5.33 1.85
N LEU A 78 5.59 4.13 2.05
CA LEU A 78 4.59 3.82 3.07
C LEU A 78 5.16 2.82 4.07
N ASP A 79 5.11 3.17 5.35
CA ASP A 79 5.52 2.32 6.45
C ASP A 79 4.27 1.69 7.09
N GLU A 80 4.17 0.36 7.02
CA GLU A 80 3.05 -0.44 7.54
C GLU A 80 1.67 0.10 7.15
N PRO A 81 1.36 0.27 5.84
CA PRO A 81 0.14 0.95 5.41
C PRO A 81 -1.15 0.24 5.82
N THR A 82 -1.08 -1.06 6.10
CA THR A 82 -2.22 -1.92 6.44
C THR A 82 -2.29 -2.30 7.92
N ALA A 83 -1.32 -1.87 8.73
CA ALA A 83 -1.29 -2.23 10.15
C ALA A 83 -2.59 -1.87 10.88
N GLY A 84 -3.12 -2.83 11.66
CA GLY A 84 -4.34 -2.65 12.45
C GLY A 84 -5.63 -2.55 11.65
N GLN A 85 -5.63 -2.99 10.38
CA GLN A 85 -6.83 -3.05 9.54
C GLN A 85 -7.47 -4.44 9.56
N ASP A 86 -8.80 -4.48 9.45
CA ASP A 86 -9.49 -5.70 9.04
C ASP A 86 -9.28 -5.96 7.53
N PHE A 87 -9.60 -7.16 7.08
CA PHE A 87 -9.37 -7.60 5.71
C PHE A 87 -10.01 -6.69 4.66
N ARG A 88 -11.21 -6.15 4.91
CA ARG A 88 -11.91 -5.29 3.96
C ARG A 88 -11.19 -3.95 3.79
N HIS A 89 -10.84 -3.29 4.89
CA HIS A 89 -10.12 -2.02 4.86
C HIS A 89 -8.70 -2.18 4.31
N TYR A 90 -8.05 -3.30 4.61
CA TYR A 90 -6.78 -3.71 4.02
C TYR A 90 -6.87 -3.75 2.50
N THR A 91 -7.83 -4.49 1.95
CA THR A 91 -8.03 -4.62 0.50
C THR A 91 -8.32 -3.27 -0.15
N ASP A 92 -9.19 -2.45 0.44
CA ASP A 92 -9.52 -1.11 -0.07
C ASP A 92 -8.29 -0.20 -0.19
N ILE A 93 -7.37 -0.25 0.79
CA ILE A 93 -6.13 0.53 0.77
C ILE A 93 -5.18 0.00 -0.32
N MET A 94 -5.01 -1.33 -0.41
CA MET A 94 -4.09 -1.92 -1.37
C MET A 94 -4.56 -1.72 -2.81
N GLU A 95 -5.85 -1.85 -3.09
CA GLU A 95 -6.40 -1.57 -4.42
C GLU A 95 -6.26 -0.08 -4.78
N PHE A 96 -6.45 0.81 -3.82
CA PHE A 96 -6.18 2.24 -4.02
C PHE A 96 -4.70 2.50 -4.39
N LEU A 97 -3.74 1.91 -3.65
CA LEU A 97 -2.30 2.05 -3.93
C LEU A 97 -1.92 1.45 -5.30
N ARG A 98 -2.51 0.31 -5.67
CA ARG A 98 -2.35 -0.27 -7.00
C ARG A 98 -2.85 0.67 -8.10
N GLY A 99 -3.98 1.34 -7.87
CA GLY A 99 -4.51 2.37 -8.76
C GLY A 99 -3.59 3.58 -8.93
N LEU A 100 -2.88 3.99 -7.88
CA LEU A 100 -1.85 5.04 -7.97
C LEU A 100 -0.63 4.57 -8.78
N ASN A 101 -0.18 3.35 -8.55
CA ASN A 101 0.94 2.78 -9.31
C ASN A 101 0.62 2.65 -10.80
N ALA A 102 -0.60 2.25 -11.16
CA ALA A 102 -1.06 2.19 -12.54
C ALA A 102 -1.09 3.58 -13.23
N LYS A 103 -1.14 4.67 -12.45
CA LYS A 103 -1.05 6.05 -12.95
C LYS A 103 0.38 6.59 -13.00
N GLY A 104 1.39 5.75 -12.74
CA GLY A 104 2.80 6.09 -12.85
C GLY A 104 3.49 6.47 -11.54
N VAL A 105 2.79 6.48 -10.40
CA VAL A 105 3.41 6.73 -9.09
C VAL A 105 4.15 5.47 -8.63
N THR A 106 5.43 5.56 -8.33
CA THR A 106 6.17 4.48 -7.71
C THR A 106 5.77 4.34 -6.24
N VAL A 107 5.32 3.15 -5.84
CA VAL A 107 4.92 2.86 -4.46
C VAL A 107 5.91 1.89 -3.83
N VAL A 108 6.57 2.33 -2.77
CA VAL A 108 7.44 1.48 -1.92
C VAL A 108 6.74 1.28 -0.59
N MET A 109 6.60 0.02 -0.17
CA MET A 109 6.01 -0.33 1.12
C MET A 109 7.04 -1.00 2.01
N ILE A 110 7.12 -0.58 3.25
CA ILE A 110 7.84 -1.27 4.31
C ILE A 110 6.79 -2.05 5.08
N THR A 111 6.92 -3.36 5.15
CA THR A 111 5.94 -4.22 5.82
C THR A 111 6.55 -5.52 6.32
N HIS A 112 5.96 -6.08 7.35
CA HIS A 112 6.20 -7.43 7.85
C HIS A 112 5.04 -8.39 7.51
N ASP A 113 4.08 -7.94 6.70
CA ASP A 113 2.95 -8.76 6.24
C ASP A 113 3.33 -9.52 4.96
N MET A 114 3.64 -10.80 5.13
CA MET A 114 4.05 -11.68 4.03
C MET A 114 2.91 -11.95 3.02
N HIS A 115 1.65 -11.91 3.47
CA HIS A 115 0.50 -12.04 2.57
C HIS A 115 0.38 -10.82 1.66
N LEU A 116 0.50 -9.62 2.22
CA LEU A 116 0.53 -8.37 1.47
C LEU A 116 1.63 -8.41 0.42
N MET A 117 2.83 -8.85 0.83
CA MET A 117 3.98 -8.92 -0.05
C MET A 117 3.72 -9.85 -1.24
N LEU A 118 3.19 -11.06 -1.00
CA LEU A 118 2.85 -12.01 -2.06
C LEU A 118 1.75 -11.49 -3.00
N GLU A 119 0.74 -10.86 -2.42
CA GLU A 119 -0.45 -10.50 -3.17
C GLU A 119 -0.28 -9.22 -4.00
N TYR A 120 0.46 -8.22 -3.51
CA TYR A 120 0.46 -6.89 -4.11
C TYR A 120 1.81 -6.42 -4.63
N THR A 121 2.92 -7.12 -4.34
CA THR A 121 4.23 -6.63 -4.75
C THR A 121 4.90 -7.54 -5.79
N PRO A 122 5.17 -7.03 -7.01
CA PRO A 122 5.88 -7.81 -8.02
C PRO A 122 7.38 -7.94 -7.73
N ARG A 123 7.93 -7.02 -6.92
CA ARG A 123 9.34 -6.98 -6.53
C ARG A 123 9.45 -6.68 -5.05
N ALA A 124 10.31 -7.41 -4.37
CA ALA A 124 10.58 -7.25 -2.95
C ALA A 124 12.07 -7.19 -2.65
N LEU A 125 12.42 -6.38 -1.67
CA LEU A 125 13.77 -6.21 -1.16
C LEU A 125 13.82 -6.77 0.27
N ALA A 126 14.65 -7.77 0.52
CA ALA A 126 14.86 -8.29 1.86
C ALA A 126 16.15 -7.72 2.46
N PHE A 127 16.05 -7.22 3.69
CA PHE A 127 17.16 -6.66 4.44
C PHE A 127 17.42 -7.48 5.70
N CYS A 128 18.70 -7.69 6.02
CA CYS A 128 19.15 -8.28 7.28
C CYS A 128 20.40 -7.54 7.73
N ASP A 129 20.49 -7.19 9.02
CA ASP A 129 21.64 -6.49 9.63
C ASP A 129 22.11 -5.26 8.82
N GLY A 130 21.15 -4.47 8.31
CA GLY A 130 21.43 -3.25 7.53
C GLY A 130 21.96 -3.51 6.11
N ARG A 131 21.91 -4.76 5.62
CA ARG A 131 22.36 -5.13 4.27
C ARG A 131 21.20 -5.66 3.45
N LEU A 132 21.18 -5.32 2.17
CA LEU A 132 20.30 -5.93 1.19
C LEU A 132 20.79 -7.36 0.92
N ILE A 133 19.95 -8.35 1.22
CA ILE A 133 20.29 -9.78 1.03
C ILE A 133 19.55 -10.41 -0.14
N ALA A 134 18.43 -9.81 -0.58
CA ALA A 134 17.69 -10.25 -1.75
C ALA A 134 16.93 -9.11 -2.42
N ASP A 135 16.85 -9.17 -3.77
CA ASP A 135 16.09 -8.30 -4.64
C ASP A 135 15.46 -9.20 -5.73
N ARG A 136 14.25 -9.68 -5.49
CA ARG A 136 13.55 -10.69 -6.32
C ARG A 136 12.04 -10.51 -6.25
N SER A 137 11.27 -11.43 -6.88
CA SER A 137 9.82 -11.55 -6.64
C SER A 137 9.55 -11.87 -5.16
N ALA A 138 8.37 -11.48 -4.67
CA ALA A 138 7.95 -11.82 -3.32
C ALA A 138 7.90 -13.35 -3.11
N ALA A 139 7.40 -14.09 -4.11
CA ALA A 139 7.34 -15.54 -4.07
C ALA A 139 8.74 -16.18 -4.00
N ALA A 140 9.71 -15.67 -4.79
CA ALA A 140 11.08 -16.16 -4.77
C ALA A 140 11.76 -15.99 -3.40
N ILE A 141 11.49 -14.87 -2.72
CA ILE A 141 12.02 -14.62 -1.38
C ILE A 141 11.34 -15.53 -0.35
N LEU A 142 10.01 -15.63 -0.40
CA LEU A 142 9.22 -16.35 0.61
C LEU A 142 9.14 -17.87 0.37
N CYS A 143 9.76 -18.37 -0.69
CA CYS A 143 9.97 -19.79 -0.98
C CYS A 143 11.45 -20.23 -0.84
N ASP A 144 12.35 -19.34 -0.45
CA ASP A 144 13.77 -19.65 -0.21
C ASP A 144 14.01 -19.85 1.31
N PRO A 145 14.23 -21.10 1.78
CA PRO A 145 14.41 -21.37 3.21
C PRO A 145 15.58 -20.60 3.84
N LYS A 146 16.64 -20.34 3.07
CA LYS A 146 17.82 -19.62 3.56
C LYS A 146 17.50 -18.15 3.79
N LEU A 147 16.76 -17.53 2.86
CA LEU A 147 16.33 -16.13 3.00
C LEU A 147 15.31 -15.96 4.13
N ILE A 148 14.38 -16.93 4.27
CA ILE A 148 13.40 -16.94 5.35
C ILE A 148 14.11 -16.97 6.71
N GLU A 149 15.07 -17.87 6.90
CA GLU A 149 15.84 -17.97 8.13
C GLU A 149 16.70 -16.74 8.38
N GLN A 150 17.44 -16.27 7.37
CA GLN A 150 18.38 -15.17 7.49
C GLN A 150 17.70 -13.83 7.79
N ALA A 151 16.56 -13.57 7.15
CA ALA A 151 15.79 -12.35 7.36
C ALA A 151 14.72 -12.46 8.46
N ALA A 152 14.69 -13.58 9.18
CA ALA A 152 13.69 -13.88 10.22
C ALA A 152 12.23 -13.70 9.71
N LEU A 153 11.97 -14.10 8.45
CA LEU A 153 10.66 -14.02 7.83
C LEU A 153 9.78 -15.19 8.28
N LYS A 154 8.49 -14.97 8.30
CA LYS A 154 7.53 -16.04 8.60
C LYS A 154 7.22 -16.84 7.33
N GLU A 155 7.31 -18.17 7.41
CA GLU A 155 6.83 -19.04 6.35
C GLU A 155 5.35 -18.78 6.03
N THR A 156 5.03 -18.74 4.75
CA THR A 156 3.63 -18.58 4.32
C THR A 156 2.92 -19.93 4.27
N SER A 157 1.60 -19.93 4.49
CA SER A 157 0.79 -21.14 4.41
C SER A 157 0.86 -21.81 3.03
N LEU A 158 1.00 -21.04 1.96
CA LEU A 158 1.12 -21.57 0.59
C LEU A 158 2.46 -22.29 0.39
N TYR A 159 3.56 -21.73 0.89
CA TYR A 159 4.85 -22.41 0.86
C TYR A 159 4.84 -23.71 1.66
N THR A 160 4.28 -23.67 2.87
CA THR A 160 4.12 -24.88 3.70
C THR A 160 3.25 -25.93 2.99
N LEU A 161 2.17 -25.53 2.32
CA LEU A 161 1.31 -26.43 1.54
C LEU A 161 2.07 -27.06 0.38
N ALA A 162 2.79 -26.28 -0.41
CA ALA A 162 3.60 -26.79 -1.53
C ALA A 162 4.57 -27.87 -1.06
N ASN A 163 5.31 -27.60 0.02
CA ASN A 163 6.27 -28.54 0.57
C ASN A 163 5.60 -29.85 1.07
N ARG A 164 4.47 -29.75 1.78
CA ARG A 164 3.73 -30.93 2.27
C ARG A 164 3.14 -31.79 1.16
N CYS A 165 2.76 -31.15 0.05
CA CYS A 165 2.21 -31.86 -1.12
C CYS A 165 3.29 -32.30 -2.11
N GLY A 166 4.57 -32.02 -1.86
CA GLY A 166 5.68 -32.35 -2.77
C GLY A 166 5.62 -31.58 -4.10
N ILE A 167 5.02 -30.39 -4.11
CA ILE A 167 4.91 -29.55 -5.32
C ILE A 167 6.22 -28.78 -5.49
N ALA A 168 6.87 -28.96 -6.63
CA ALA A 168 8.11 -28.29 -6.99
C ALA A 168 8.05 -27.76 -8.43
N PRO A 169 8.53 -26.54 -8.70
CA PRO A 169 9.04 -25.59 -7.70
C PRO A 169 7.89 -24.91 -6.92
N ALA A 170 8.11 -24.70 -5.62
CA ALA A 170 7.12 -24.07 -4.73
C ALA A 170 6.79 -22.63 -5.12
N GLU A 171 7.77 -21.89 -5.66
CA GLU A 171 7.61 -20.53 -6.17
C GLU A 171 6.52 -20.45 -7.25
N ASP A 172 6.60 -21.30 -8.29
CA ASP A 172 5.62 -21.35 -9.38
C ASP A 172 4.21 -21.66 -8.85
N PHE A 173 4.11 -22.56 -7.88
CA PHE A 173 2.82 -22.88 -7.27
C PHE A 173 2.23 -21.67 -6.56
N VAL A 174 3.04 -20.97 -5.75
CA VAL A 174 2.60 -19.79 -4.99
C VAL A 174 2.14 -18.68 -5.96
N GLU A 175 2.92 -18.39 -6.99
CA GLU A 175 2.57 -17.36 -7.98
C GLU A 175 1.26 -17.68 -8.72
N ARG A 176 1.11 -18.93 -9.18
CA ARG A 176 -0.12 -19.38 -9.87
C ARG A 176 -1.34 -19.36 -8.96
N PHE A 177 -1.15 -19.75 -7.69
CA PHE A 177 -2.25 -19.70 -6.71
C PHE A 177 -2.74 -18.28 -6.49
N ILE A 178 -1.82 -17.33 -6.25
CA ILE A 178 -2.14 -15.92 -6.06
C ILE A 178 -2.83 -15.33 -7.29
N ALA A 179 -2.35 -15.66 -8.50
CA ALA A 179 -2.96 -15.21 -9.75
C ALA A 179 -4.41 -15.74 -9.89
N ALA A 180 -4.61 -17.05 -9.68
CA ALA A 180 -5.94 -17.66 -9.75
C ALA A 180 -6.92 -17.12 -8.70
N ASP A 181 -6.46 -16.93 -7.46
CA ASP A 181 -7.28 -16.36 -6.38
C ASP A 181 -7.73 -14.93 -6.71
N ARG A 182 -6.87 -14.13 -7.32
CA ARG A 182 -7.20 -12.78 -7.80
C ARG A 182 -8.26 -12.80 -8.90
N GLU A 183 -8.11 -13.70 -9.88
CA GLU A 183 -9.09 -13.85 -10.95
C GLU A 183 -10.47 -14.22 -10.40
N VAL A 184 -10.52 -15.16 -9.47
CA VAL A 184 -11.78 -15.56 -8.82
C VAL A 184 -12.41 -14.38 -8.07
N ARG A 185 -11.62 -13.63 -7.29
CA ARG A 185 -12.13 -12.45 -6.57
C ARG A 185 -12.60 -11.33 -7.51
N ALA A 186 -11.96 -11.15 -8.65
CA ALA A 186 -12.36 -10.14 -9.64
C ALA A 186 -13.69 -10.48 -10.36
N HIS A 187 -14.02 -11.77 -10.51
CA HIS A 187 -15.20 -12.24 -11.23
C HIS A 187 -16.34 -12.71 -10.30
N GLY A 188 -16.12 -12.77 -9.00
CA GLY A 188 -17.01 -13.35 -7.99
C GLY A 188 -17.84 -12.37 -7.17
N CYS A 189 -17.98 -11.10 -7.60
CA CYS A 189 -18.88 -10.12 -6.98
C CYS A 189 -19.95 -9.66 -7.93
#